data_8b72dd49fff4fa61f2b1e7651125761e
#
_entry.id   8b72dd49fff4fa61f2b1e7651125761e
#
_cell.length_a   1.000
_cell.length_b   1.000
_cell.length_c   1.000
_cell.angle_alpha   90.00
_cell.angle_beta   90.00
_cell.angle_gamma   90.00
#
_symmetry.space_group_name_H-M   'P 1'
#
loop_
_entity.id
_entity.type
_entity.pdbx_description
1 polymer ?
#
loop_
_entity_poly.entity_id
_entity_poly.type
_entity_poly.pdbx_seq_one_letter_code
_entity_poly.pdbx_strand_id
1 'polypeptide(L)'
;MTADITLLCKVVDNFGDIGTAYRLARALTEVCGDKQNAFPPIKLRIVTDNLTAFAALFPLVDAKKPFQTVNDWDIYDWNAASLCLDLFQKNPPHIIIESFQCGRPDWLETLLFDIKVPCPVHIIMLDYLSAEDYAETFHRLDSLTRSARVTKVNFMPGFTSKTGGLILDKNFLRELEKVEQERRCAVTGKAAYTIEENHSYADCTSAPSPQQRQDSAQADYFDALFFTYPAGWKPAVKALSQFRTGKLRVLAAKGAGFASFMNAYAECGCPFALKTLAFLPQTEWDAVLCRARLLFIRGEDSLSRACLLGRPFVWHAYPQTEDYQLVKVRALLERMRPYFCAEDFCAVERCWLFINGETGDIENAVKDFLSKYDDLCDGFFAFAVNLKKNGNLAFNLMTFITKKYIVNEPF
;
A
#
# COMPACT_ATOMS: atom_id res chain seq x y z
N MET A 1 -20.02 -22.23 -8.49
CA MET A 1 -18.85 -22.74 -7.72
C MET A 1 -18.25 -21.58 -6.94
N THR A 2 -17.85 -21.76 -5.69
CA THR A 2 -17.20 -20.73 -4.87
C THR A 2 -15.69 -20.96 -4.89
N ALA A 3 -14.89 -19.94 -5.16
CA ALA A 3 -13.44 -20.08 -5.11
C ALA A 3 -12.97 -20.03 -3.64
N ASP A 4 -12.28 -21.07 -3.19
CA ASP A 4 -11.68 -21.15 -1.86
C ASP A 4 -10.24 -20.64 -1.93
N ILE A 5 -9.98 -19.48 -1.30
CA ILE A 5 -8.68 -18.79 -1.33
C ILE A 5 -8.13 -18.67 0.09
N THR A 6 -6.90 -19.14 0.30
CA THR A 6 -6.16 -19.00 1.53
C THR A 6 -5.01 -18.01 1.33
N LEU A 7 -5.05 -16.87 2.00
CA LEU A 7 -4.01 -15.84 1.97
C LEU A 7 -3.08 -16.05 3.17
N LEU A 8 -1.81 -16.35 2.90
CA LEU A 8 -0.77 -16.50 3.91
C LEU A 8 0.02 -15.20 4.04
N CYS A 9 0.25 -14.76 5.25
CA CYS A 9 1.10 -13.60 5.55
C CYS A 9 1.90 -13.83 6.81
N LYS A 10 3.23 -13.89 6.67
CA LYS A 10 4.19 -13.83 7.79
C LYS A 10 4.67 -12.40 7.90
N VAL A 11 4.57 -11.82 9.09
CA VAL A 11 4.88 -10.41 9.32
C VAL A 11 6.38 -10.26 9.61
N VAL A 12 7.09 -9.61 8.71
CA VAL A 12 8.54 -9.29 8.84
C VAL A 12 8.74 -7.79 9.11
N ASP A 13 8.06 -6.92 8.36
CA ASP A 13 8.10 -5.45 8.55
C ASP A 13 6.86 -4.96 9.29
N ASN A 14 6.81 -5.20 10.62
CA ASN A 14 5.77 -4.69 11.51
C ASN A 14 4.35 -4.72 10.89
N PHE A 15 3.90 -3.58 10.36
CA PHE A 15 2.57 -3.42 9.74
C PHE A 15 2.59 -3.46 8.22
N GLY A 16 3.76 -3.49 7.58
CA GLY A 16 3.90 -3.42 6.12
C GLY A 16 3.25 -4.61 5.43
N ASP A 17 3.71 -5.81 5.77
CA ASP A 17 3.27 -7.05 5.14
C ASP A 17 1.78 -7.31 5.40
N ILE A 18 1.37 -7.28 6.66
CA ILE A 18 -0.04 -7.53 7.03
C ILE A 18 -0.97 -6.44 6.52
N GLY A 19 -0.50 -5.18 6.41
CA GLY A 19 -1.26 -4.09 5.83
C GLY A 19 -1.54 -4.30 4.35
N THR A 20 -0.54 -4.74 3.60
CA THR A 20 -0.69 -5.05 2.17
C THR A 20 -1.56 -6.29 1.97
N ALA A 21 -1.38 -7.35 2.79
CA ALA A 21 -2.23 -8.54 2.76
C ALA A 21 -3.70 -8.22 3.08
N TYR A 22 -3.95 -7.38 4.10
CA TYR A 22 -5.29 -6.91 4.45
C TYR A 22 -5.94 -6.11 3.31
N ARG A 23 -5.18 -5.21 2.68
CA ARG A 23 -5.65 -4.45 1.51
C ARG A 23 -5.99 -5.36 0.35
N LEU A 24 -5.14 -6.36 0.07
CA LEU A 24 -5.41 -7.35 -0.98
C LEU A 24 -6.67 -8.16 -0.68
N ALA A 25 -6.85 -8.62 0.57
CA ALA A 25 -8.04 -9.35 1.01
C ALA A 25 -9.32 -8.54 0.75
N ARG A 26 -9.32 -7.26 1.11
CA ARG A 26 -10.44 -6.34 0.82
C ARG A 26 -10.67 -6.20 -0.68
N ALA A 27 -9.61 -5.92 -1.45
CA ALA A 27 -9.72 -5.74 -2.89
C ALA A 27 -10.22 -7.01 -3.61
N LEU A 28 -9.81 -8.21 -3.18
CA LEU A 28 -10.32 -9.49 -3.70
C LEU A 28 -11.83 -9.65 -3.40
N THR A 29 -12.23 -9.37 -2.16
CA THR A 29 -13.64 -9.41 -1.75
C THR A 29 -14.48 -8.43 -2.57
N GLU A 30 -14.00 -7.20 -2.77
CA GLU A 30 -14.67 -6.16 -3.55
C GLU A 30 -14.82 -6.52 -5.02
N VAL A 31 -13.75 -7.05 -5.63
CA VAL A 31 -13.73 -7.43 -7.05
C VAL A 31 -14.65 -8.63 -7.31
N CYS A 32 -14.68 -9.62 -6.43
CA CYS A 32 -15.53 -10.80 -6.57
C CYS A 32 -16.98 -10.51 -6.16
N GLY A 33 -17.22 -9.54 -5.29
CA GLY A 33 -18.57 -9.10 -4.90
C GLY A 33 -19.25 -8.19 -5.93
N ASP A 34 -18.50 -7.66 -6.89
CA ASP A 34 -19.03 -6.81 -7.95
C ASP A 34 -19.67 -7.67 -9.05
N LYS A 35 -20.99 -7.54 -9.19
CA LYS A 35 -21.78 -8.32 -10.19
C LYS A 35 -21.41 -8.02 -11.65
N GLN A 36 -20.72 -6.92 -11.91
CA GLN A 36 -20.23 -6.59 -13.26
C GLN A 36 -19.01 -7.44 -13.62
N ASN A 37 -18.27 -7.94 -12.63
CA ASN A 37 -17.15 -8.83 -12.83
C ASN A 37 -17.68 -10.27 -12.83
N ALA A 38 -17.51 -11.01 -13.90
CA ALA A 38 -17.96 -12.41 -14.00
C ALA A 38 -17.06 -13.38 -13.16
N PHE A 39 -16.71 -13.02 -11.94
CA PHE A 39 -15.93 -13.87 -11.04
C PHE A 39 -16.83 -14.69 -10.12
N PRO A 40 -16.41 -15.91 -9.72
CA PRO A 40 -17.12 -16.66 -8.72
C PRO A 40 -17.07 -15.95 -7.35
N PRO A 41 -18.05 -16.15 -6.47
CA PRO A 41 -17.94 -15.77 -5.08
C PRO A 41 -16.69 -16.41 -4.46
N ILE A 42 -16.05 -15.69 -3.52
CA ILE A 42 -14.88 -16.23 -2.82
C ILE A 42 -15.22 -16.60 -1.38
N LYS A 43 -14.60 -17.67 -0.89
CA LYS A 43 -14.41 -17.95 0.53
C LYS A 43 -12.96 -17.62 0.86
N LEU A 44 -12.74 -16.62 1.70
CA LEU A 44 -11.40 -16.13 2.02
C LEU A 44 -10.96 -16.58 3.41
N ARG A 45 -9.81 -17.23 3.46
CA ARG A 45 -9.08 -17.55 4.69
C ARG A 45 -7.84 -16.69 4.79
N ILE A 46 -7.56 -16.14 5.94
CA ILE A 46 -6.33 -15.37 6.21
C ILE A 46 -5.56 -16.08 7.31
N VAL A 47 -4.33 -16.45 7.04
CA VAL A 47 -3.43 -17.12 8.01
C VAL A 47 -2.24 -16.20 8.24
N THR A 48 -2.06 -15.71 9.47
CA THR A 48 -0.95 -14.81 9.83
C THR A 48 -0.30 -15.22 11.15
N ASP A 49 0.99 -14.98 11.27
CA ASP A 49 1.77 -15.25 12.48
C ASP A 49 1.69 -14.12 13.53
N ASN A 50 1.04 -12.99 13.18
CA ASN A 50 0.93 -11.82 14.05
C ASN A 50 -0.49 -11.22 14.06
N LEU A 51 -1.38 -11.87 14.81
CA LEU A 51 -2.76 -11.39 15.00
C LEU A 51 -2.82 -10.03 15.72
N THR A 52 -1.81 -9.69 16.53
CA THR A 52 -1.75 -8.39 17.22
C THR A 52 -1.54 -7.25 16.23
N ALA A 53 -0.63 -7.41 15.28
CA ALA A 53 -0.44 -6.44 14.22
C ALA A 53 -1.67 -6.35 13.32
N PHE A 54 -2.32 -7.47 13.03
CA PHE A 54 -3.56 -7.48 12.24
C PHE A 54 -4.70 -6.75 12.95
N ALA A 55 -4.91 -7.02 14.24
CA ALA A 55 -5.95 -6.36 15.06
C ALA A 55 -5.75 -4.83 15.15
N ALA A 56 -4.50 -4.36 15.15
CA ALA A 56 -4.21 -2.93 15.12
C ALA A 56 -4.68 -2.25 13.81
N LEU A 57 -4.61 -2.94 12.68
CA LEU A 57 -5.08 -2.45 11.37
C LEU A 57 -6.58 -2.68 11.16
N PHE A 58 -7.10 -3.76 11.71
CA PHE A 58 -8.48 -4.19 11.59
C PHE A 58 -9.05 -4.51 12.98
N PRO A 59 -9.60 -3.51 13.69
CA PRO A 59 -9.99 -3.63 15.11
C PRO A 59 -11.09 -4.65 15.42
N LEU A 60 -11.77 -5.20 14.42
CA LEU A 60 -12.72 -6.29 14.60
C LEU A 60 -12.06 -7.64 14.87
N VAL A 61 -10.75 -7.77 14.60
CA VAL A 61 -9.98 -8.98 14.88
C VAL A 61 -9.59 -9.03 16.35
N ASP A 62 -9.87 -10.14 17.01
CA ASP A 62 -9.43 -10.43 18.37
C ASP A 62 -8.08 -11.19 18.33
N ALA A 63 -7.01 -10.51 18.73
CA ALA A 63 -5.67 -11.09 18.72
C ALA A 63 -5.47 -12.32 19.62
N LYS A 64 -6.41 -12.59 20.54
CA LYS A 64 -6.36 -13.74 21.47
C LYS A 64 -7.05 -14.98 20.93
N LYS A 65 -7.80 -14.86 19.83
CA LYS A 65 -8.52 -15.99 19.22
C LYS A 65 -7.71 -16.60 18.09
N PRO A 66 -7.24 -17.84 18.25
CA PRO A 66 -6.44 -18.50 17.21
C PRO A 66 -7.24 -18.84 15.94
N PHE A 67 -8.57 -18.82 16.03
CA PHE A 67 -9.53 -18.91 14.94
C PHE A 67 -10.73 -18.03 15.21
N GLN A 68 -11.15 -17.28 14.18
CA GLN A 68 -12.34 -16.45 14.22
C GLN A 68 -12.86 -16.16 12.82
N THR A 69 -14.16 -15.90 12.68
CA THR A 69 -14.76 -15.41 11.44
C THR A 69 -15.17 -13.96 11.61
N VAL A 70 -14.67 -13.08 10.76
CA VAL A 70 -14.94 -11.63 10.77
C VAL A 70 -15.21 -11.16 9.35
N ASN A 71 -16.35 -10.50 9.11
CA ASN A 71 -16.76 -10.02 7.78
C ASN A 71 -16.67 -11.12 6.69
N ASP A 72 -17.15 -12.33 6.99
CA ASP A 72 -17.09 -13.51 6.12
C ASP A 72 -15.67 -14.02 5.79
N TRP A 73 -14.64 -13.52 6.48
CA TRP A 73 -13.28 -14.03 6.40
C TRP A 73 -13.00 -14.96 7.58
N ASP A 74 -12.44 -16.13 7.29
CA ASP A 74 -11.92 -17.04 8.31
C ASP A 74 -10.47 -16.67 8.61
N ILE A 75 -10.19 -16.23 9.84
CA ILE A 75 -8.86 -15.74 10.27
C ILE A 75 -8.24 -16.77 11.20
N TYR A 76 -6.99 -17.15 10.94
CA TYR A 76 -6.25 -18.17 11.66
C TYR A 76 -4.93 -17.63 12.17
N ASP A 77 -4.55 -18.03 13.38
CA ASP A 77 -3.19 -17.88 13.88
C ASP A 77 -2.29 -18.94 13.25
N TRP A 78 -1.31 -18.53 12.48
CA TRP A 78 -0.29 -19.36 11.88
C TRP A 78 0.37 -20.34 12.90
N ASN A 79 0.54 -19.88 14.14
CA ASN A 79 1.22 -20.62 15.21
C ASN A 79 0.32 -21.64 15.91
N ALA A 80 -0.98 -21.62 15.69
CA ALA A 80 -1.93 -22.59 16.24
C ALA A 80 -1.95 -23.90 15.43
N ALA A 81 -0.79 -24.55 15.31
CA ALA A 81 -0.53 -25.65 14.36
C ALA A 81 -1.56 -26.76 14.40
N SER A 82 -1.87 -27.35 15.58
CA SER A 82 -2.80 -28.47 15.71
C SER A 82 -4.22 -28.08 15.29
N LEU A 83 -4.68 -26.89 15.72
CA LEU A 83 -6.00 -26.39 15.35
C LEU A 83 -6.12 -26.15 13.83
N CYS A 84 -5.11 -25.50 13.26
CA CYS A 84 -5.06 -25.24 11.83
C CYS A 84 -5.04 -26.53 11.02
N LEU A 85 -4.20 -27.49 11.40
CA LEU A 85 -4.11 -28.78 10.72
C LEU A 85 -5.47 -29.50 10.73
N ASP A 86 -6.13 -29.59 11.89
CA ASP A 86 -7.45 -30.25 12.03
C ASP A 86 -8.52 -29.57 11.16
N LEU A 87 -8.55 -28.23 11.12
CA LEU A 87 -9.54 -27.49 10.34
C LEU A 87 -9.29 -27.58 8.84
N PHE A 88 -8.01 -27.49 8.43
CA PHE A 88 -7.62 -27.58 7.04
C PHE A 88 -7.66 -29.02 6.48
N GLN A 89 -7.52 -30.06 7.30
CA GLN A 89 -7.79 -31.44 6.89
C GLN A 89 -9.28 -31.66 6.54
N LYS A 90 -10.19 -31.06 7.33
CA LYS A 90 -11.64 -31.15 7.07
C LYS A 90 -12.06 -30.33 5.84
N ASN A 91 -11.41 -29.22 5.59
CA ASN A 91 -11.65 -28.34 4.46
C ASN A 91 -10.31 -27.95 3.82
N PRO A 92 -9.72 -28.80 2.97
CA PRO A 92 -8.45 -28.52 2.32
C PRO A 92 -8.47 -27.23 1.51
N PRO A 93 -7.35 -26.47 1.44
CA PRO A 93 -7.27 -25.29 0.61
C PRO A 93 -7.23 -25.69 -0.87
N HIS A 94 -7.88 -24.92 -1.72
CA HIS A 94 -7.79 -25.11 -3.16
C HIS A 94 -6.75 -24.13 -3.78
N ILE A 95 -6.82 -22.87 -3.41
CA ILE A 95 -5.89 -21.83 -3.85
C ILE A 95 -5.22 -21.22 -2.64
N ILE A 96 -3.90 -21.16 -2.67
CA ILE A 96 -3.08 -20.52 -1.63
C ILE A 96 -2.35 -19.35 -2.26
N ILE A 97 -2.55 -18.14 -1.72
CA ILE A 97 -1.75 -16.97 -2.06
C ILE A 97 -0.68 -16.84 -0.95
N GLU A 98 0.56 -17.11 -1.31
CA GLU A 98 1.72 -16.97 -0.44
C GLU A 98 2.29 -15.56 -0.63
N SER A 99 2.00 -14.64 0.32
CA SER A 99 2.40 -13.23 0.20
C SER A 99 3.86 -13.03 0.56
N PHE A 100 4.59 -12.28 -0.28
CA PHE A 100 5.93 -11.76 0.00
C PHE A 100 6.96 -12.86 0.30
N GLN A 101 6.85 -13.98 -0.42
CA GLN A 101 7.73 -15.13 -0.22
C GLN A 101 7.78 -15.62 1.25
N CYS A 102 6.67 -15.43 1.98
CA CYS A 102 6.60 -15.73 3.43
C CYS A 102 6.80 -17.22 3.77
N GLY A 103 6.76 -18.07 2.76
CA GLY A 103 6.76 -19.52 2.96
C GLY A 103 5.41 -20.01 3.53
N ARG A 104 5.43 -21.21 4.06
CA ARG A 104 4.27 -21.88 4.64
C ARG A 104 4.63 -22.45 6.01
N PRO A 105 3.68 -22.48 6.97
CA PRO A 105 3.91 -23.15 8.25
C PRO A 105 4.11 -24.66 8.06
N ASP A 106 4.84 -25.30 8.96
CA ASP A 106 5.15 -26.74 8.90
C ASP A 106 3.88 -27.60 8.84
N TRP A 107 2.84 -27.22 9.55
CA TRP A 107 1.56 -27.95 9.52
C TRP A 107 0.90 -27.91 8.12
N LEU A 108 1.06 -26.81 7.37
CA LEU A 108 0.53 -26.69 6.01
C LEU A 108 1.42 -27.47 5.01
N GLU A 109 2.74 -27.42 5.19
CA GLU A 109 3.67 -28.25 4.40
C GLU A 109 3.33 -29.74 4.57
N THR A 110 3.11 -30.18 5.81
CA THR A 110 2.68 -31.56 6.13
C THR A 110 1.35 -31.91 5.44
N LEU A 111 0.37 -31.00 5.51
CA LEU A 111 -0.92 -31.21 4.85
C LEU A 111 -0.78 -31.38 3.34
N LEU A 112 0.00 -30.51 2.70
CA LEU A 112 0.12 -30.45 1.24
C LEU A 112 0.92 -31.63 0.65
N PHE A 113 1.94 -32.11 1.37
CA PHE A 113 2.92 -33.02 0.78
C PHE A 113 3.00 -34.40 1.46
N ASP A 114 2.66 -34.51 2.73
CA ASP A 114 2.75 -35.74 3.49
C ASP A 114 1.36 -36.39 3.69
N ILE A 115 0.32 -35.58 3.94
CA ILE A 115 -1.06 -36.01 4.02
C ILE A 115 -1.66 -35.85 2.60
N LYS A 116 -2.20 -36.93 2.05
CA LYS A 116 -2.79 -36.87 0.71
C LYS A 116 -4.09 -36.05 0.73
N VAL A 117 -4.02 -34.77 0.31
CA VAL A 117 -5.22 -33.98 0.06
C VAL A 117 -6.01 -34.54 -1.14
N PRO A 118 -7.35 -34.55 -1.07
CA PRO A 118 -8.18 -35.17 -2.10
C PRO A 118 -8.20 -34.43 -3.44
N CYS A 119 -7.96 -33.11 -3.41
CA CYS A 119 -8.02 -32.21 -4.58
C CYS A 119 -6.65 -31.59 -4.89
N PRO A 120 -6.43 -31.15 -6.14
CA PRO A 120 -5.27 -30.34 -6.49
C PRO A 120 -5.22 -29.03 -5.68
N VAL A 121 -4.01 -28.56 -5.36
CA VAL A 121 -3.78 -27.29 -4.68
C VAL A 121 -2.89 -26.40 -5.54
N HIS A 122 -3.27 -25.14 -5.67
CA HIS A 122 -2.58 -24.17 -6.50
C HIS A 122 -1.98 -23.07 -5.63
N ILE A 123 -0.65 -22.98 -5.58
CA ILE A 123 0.08 -21.95 -4.84
C ILE A 123 0.42 -20.83 -5.78
N ILE A 124 0.02 -19.61 -5.42
CA ILE A 124 0.39 -18.37 -6.10
C ILE A 124 1.34 -17.61 -5.18
N MET A 125 2.60 -17.53 -5.59
CA MET A 125 3.58 -16.71 -4.89
C MET A 125 3.39 -15.26 -5.29
N LEU A 126 2.75 -14.48 -4.44
CA LEU A 126 2.63 -13.05 -4.61
C LEU A 126 3.89 -12.39 -4.03
N ASP A 127 4.72 -11.84 -4.89
CA ASP A 127 5.96 -11.20 -4.49
C ASP A 127 5.74 -9.76 -3.99
N TYR A 128 6.81 -9.14 -3.50
CA TYR A 128 6.85 -7.72 -3.19
C TYR A 128 6.65 -6.86 -4.44
N LEU A 129 6.15 -5.65 -4.26
CA LEU A 129 6.05 -4.67 -5.33
C LEU A 129 7.44 -4.29 -5.86
N SER A 130 7.70 -4.50 -7.15
CA SER A 130 8.97 -4.15 -7.75
C SER A 130 8.81 -3.43 -9.08
N ALA A 131 9.72 -2.47 -9.33
CA ALA A 131 9.90 -1.79 -10.61
C ALA A 131 11.04 -2.41 -11.44
N GLU A 132 11.78 -3.36 -10.88
CA GLU A 132 12.90 -4.03 -11.53
C GLU A 132 12.42 -4.97 -12.65
N ASP A 133 13.25 -5.18 -13.66
CA ASP A 133 12.89 -5.96 -14.86
C ASP A 133 12.56 -7.44 -14.57
N TYR A 134 13.11 -7.99 -13.49
CA TYR A 134 12.79 -9.34 -13.09
C TYR A 134 11.29 -9.55 -12.79
N ALA A 135 10.59 -8.50 -12.32
CA ALA A 135 9.17 -8.58 -12.07
C ALA A 135 8.36 -8.92 -13.34
N GLU A 136 8.77 -8.39 -14.50
CA GLU A 136 8.15 -8.74 -15.78
C GLU A 136 8.51 -10.17 -16.21
N THR A 137 9.77 -10.58 -15.99
CA THR A 137 10.28 -11.88 -16.41
C THR A 137 9.69 -13.04 -15.61
N PHE A 138 9.54 -12.85 -14.29
CA PHE A 138 9.02 -13.89 -13.40
C PHE A 138 7.50 -13.90 -13.30
N HIS A 139 6.80 -12.86 -13.78
CA HIS A 139 5.34 -12.82 -13.73
C HIS A 139 4.71 -14.00 -14.47
N ARG A 140 3.90 -14.79 -13.75
CA ARG A 140 3.23 -16.02 -14.23
C ARG A 140 4.18 -17.16 -14.62
N LEU A 141 5.42 -17.12 -14.19
CA LEU A 141 6.36 -18.22 -14.36
C LEU A 141 6.03 -19.34 -13.37
N ASP A 142 5.80 -20.54 -13.90
CA ASP A 142 5.55 -21.72 -13.07
C ASP A 142 6.83 -22.17 -12.36
N SER A 143 6.71 -22.67 -11.14
CA SER A 143 7.79 -23.20 -10.33
C SER A 143 7.58 -24.68 -10.05
N LEU A 144 8.66 -25.43 -9.95
CA LEU A 144 8.59 -26.85 -9.61
C LEU A 144 8.15 -27.06 -8.15
N THR A 145 7.38 -28.10 -7.93
CA THR A 145 7.03 -28.59 -6.60
C THR A 145 7.38 -30.07 -6.45
N ARG A 146 7.39 -30.57 -5.21
CA ARG A 146 7.67 -31.99 -4.94
C ARG A 146 6.45 -32.91 -5.08
N SER A 147 5.33 -32.38 -5.57
CA SER A 147 4.10 -33.16 -5.78
C SER A 147 3.40 -32.73 -7.06
N ALA A 148 2.98 -33.67 -7.89
CA ALA A 148 2.18 -33.42 -9.08
C ALA A 148 0.78 -32.84 -8.77
N ARG A 149 0.31 -32.95 -7.52
CA ARG A 149 -0.96 -32.40 -7.07
C ARG A 149 -0.88 -30.95 -6.59
N VAL A 150 0.33 -30.42 -6.42
CA VAL A 150 0.57 -29.07 -5.97
C VAL A 150 1.28 -28.31 -7.08
N THR A 151 0.62 -27.31 -7.64
CA THR A 151 1.27 -26.41 -8.60
C THR A 151 1.70 -25.11 -7.90
N LYS A 152 2.70 -24.46 -8.45
CA LYS A 152 3.23 -23.21 -7.90
C LYS A 152 3.56 -22.25 -9.05
N VAL A 153 3.13 -21.00 -8.92
CA VAL A 153 3.34 -19.94 -9.93
C VAL A 153 3.68 -18.64 -9.26
N ASN A 154 4.57 -17.87 -9.88
CA ASN A 154 4.88 -16.51 -9.42
C ASN A 154 3.85 -15.51 -9.93
N PHE A 155 3.44 -14.57 -9.08
CA PHE A 155 2.57 -13.46 -9.47
C PHE A 155 3.18 -12.17 -8.95
N MET A 156 3.69 -11.34 -9.88
CA MET A 156 4.52 -10.19 -9.56
C MET A 156 3.69 -8.91 -9.59
N PRO A 157 3.43 -8.23 -8.44
CA PRO A 157 2.97 -6.85 -8.45
C PRO A 157 4.02 -5.94 -9.10
N GLY A 158 3.58 -4.91 -9.82
CA GLY A 158 4.56 -4.05 -10.49
C GLY A 158 3.92 -2.89 -11.23
N PHE A 159 4.75 -2.14 -11.93
CA PHE A 159 4.44 -0.84 -12.49
C PHE A 159 4.16 -0.88 -14.01
N THR A 160 4.15 -2.05 -14.63
CA THR A 160 3.96 -2.21 -16.07
C THR A 160 2.80 -3.14 -16.39
N SER A 161 2.32 -3.09 -17.65
CA SER A 161 1.27 -3.98 -18.15
C SER A 161 1.67 -5.46 -18.24
N LYS A 162 2.97 -5.77 -18.08
CA LYS A 162 3.50 -7.13 -18.06
C LYS A 162 3.57 -7.73 -16.66
N THR A 163 3.11 -7.00 -15.64
CA THR A 163 3.04 -7.43 -14.24
C THR A 163 1.59 -7.52 -13.78
N GLY A 164 1.37 -7.87 -12.52
CA GLY A 164 0.03 -7.94 -11.93
C GLY A 164 -0.63 -6.59 -11.67
N GLY A 165 0.12 -5.48 -11.80
CA GLY A 165 -0.37 -4.13 -11.49
C GLY A 165 -0.32 -3.81 -9.99
N LEU A 166 -1.08 -2.78 -9.58
CA LEU A 166 -1.16 -2.28 -8.21
C LEU A 166 -2.53 -2.61 -7.57
N ILE A 167 -2.59 -2.68 -6.24
CA ILE A 167 -3.87 -2.88 -5.55
C ILE A 167 -4.69 -1.58 -5.62
N LEU A 168 -5.91 -1.67 -6.13
CA LEU A 168 -6.89 -0.59 -6.17
C LEU A 168 -8.13 -1.05 -5.41
N ASP A 169 -8.25 -0.66 -4.14
CA ASP A 169 -9.44 -0.93 -3.34
C ASP A 169 -10.43 0.26 -3.38
N LYS A 170 -11.71 -0.01 -3.12
CA LYS A 170 -12.78 1.00 -3.22
C LYS A 170 -12.57 2.18 -2.28
N ASN A 171 -12.00 1.97 -1.10
CA ASN A 171 -11.76 3.04 -0.15
C ASN A 171 -10.73 4.04 -0.71
N PHE A 172 -9.58 3.53 -1.17
CA PHE A 172 -8.56 4.38 -1.77
C PHE A 172 -9.07 5.07 -3.04
N LEU A 173 -9.80 4.36 -3.91
CA LEU A 173 -10.36 4.95 -5.13
C LEU A 173 -11.33 6.10 -4.82
N ARG A 174 -12.17 5.97 -3.79
CA ARG A 174 -13.07 7.04 -3.34
C ARG A 174 -12.31 8.27 -2.85
N GLU A 175 -11.25 8.08 -2.06
CA GLU A 175 -10.42 9.21 -1.62
C GLU A 175 -9.68 9.86 -2.81
N LEU A 176 -9.22 9.06 -3.76
CA LEU A 176 -8.59 9.54 -4.98
C LEU A 176 -9.56 10.36 -5.86
N GLU A 177 -10.79 9.90 -6.04
CA GLU A 177 -11.83 10.62 -6.78
C GLU A 177 -12.15 11.99 -6.18
N LYS A 178 -12.21 12.09 -4.83
CA LYS A 178 -12.38 13.38 -4.15
C LYS A 178 -11.26 14.36 -4.53
N VAL A 179 -10.02 13.88 -4.49
CA VAL A 179 -8.84 14.69 -4.86
C VAL A 179 -8.88 15.13 -6.34
N GLU A 180 -9.24 14.22 -7.23
CA GLU A 180 -9.37 14.54 -8.66
C GLU A 180 -10.50 15.53 -8.92
N GLN A 181 -11.59 15.42 -8.18
CA GLN A 181 -12.71 16.37 -8.26
C GLN A 181 -12.31 17.77 -7.77
N GLU A 182 -11.62 17.87 -6.63
CA GLU A 182 -11.08 19.11 -6.10
C GLU A 182 -10.14 19.79 -7.12
N ARG A 183 -9.26 19.03 -7.78
CA ARG A 183 -8.38 19.55 -8.83
C ARG A 183 -9.17 20.10 -10.03
N ARG A 184 -10.18 19.39 -10.50
CA ARG A 184 -11.03 19.84 -11.62
C ARG A 184 -11.75 21.15 -11.26
N CYS A 185 -12.28 21.25 -10.05
CA CYS A 185 -12.94 22.47 -9.57
C CYS A 185 -11.97 23.65 -9.50
N ALA A 186 -10.74 23.44 -9.02
CA ALA A 186 -9.72 24.48 -8.97
C ALA A 186 -9.34 25.01 -10.36
N VAL A 187 -9.25 24.14 -11.36
CA VAL A 187 -8.91 24.50 -12.74
C VAL A 187 -10.09 25.21 -13.45
N THR A 188 -11.32 24.79 -13.20
CA THR A 188 -12.52 25.33 -13.90
C THR A 188 -13.16 26.52 -13.21
N GLY A 189 -12.70 26.90 -12.01
CA GLY A 189 -13.30 27.97 -11.19
C GLY A 189 -14.75 27.74 -10.75
N LYS A 190 -15.28 26.51 -10.92
CA LYS A 190 -16.63 26.12 -10.47
C LYS A 190 -16.51 25.46 -9.09
N ALA A 191 -17.28 25.99 -8.12
CA ALA A 191 -17.40 25.38 -6.81
C ALA A 191 -17.95 23.95 -6.93
N ALA A 192 -17.37 23.02 -6.16
CA ALA A 192 -17.87 21.65 -6.07
C ALA A 192 -19.28 21.67 -5.45
N TYR A 193 -20.27 21.17 -6.18
CA TYR A 193 -21.55 20.82 -5.57
C TYR A 193 -21.32 19.56 -4.73
N THR A 194 -21.42 19.69 -3.43
CA THR A 194 -21.51 18.55 -2.51
C THR A 194 -22.85 17.87 -2.75
N ILE A 195 -22.80 16.65 -3.29
CA ILE A 195 -23.94 15.74 -3.25
C ILE A 195 -23.95 15.17 -1.83
N GLU A 196 -24.77 15.75 -0.97
CA GLU A 196 -25.16 15.15 0.30
C GLU A 196 -26.07 13.95 -0.03
N GLU A 197 -25.54 12.74 -0.01
CA GLU A 197 -26.39 11.56 0.11
C GLU A 197 -26.91 11.49 1.55
N ASN A 198 -28.19 11.83 1.69
CA ASN A 198 -28.98 11.64 2.90
C ASN A 198 -28.98 10.18 3.32
N HIS A 199 -28.19 9.83 4.32
CA HIS A 199 -28.44 8.68 5.19
C HIS A 199 -28.84 9.20 6.56
N SER A 200 -30.17 9.18 6.79
CA SER A 200 -30.82 9.39 8.06
C SER A 200 -30.30 8.39 9.12
N TYR A 201 -29.60 8.89 10.13
CA TYR A 201 -29.56 8.28 11.46
C TYR A 201 -29.96 9.32 12.50
N ALA A 202 -30.92 8.90 13.31
CA ALA A 202 -31.64 9.70 14.26
C ALA A 202 -30.77 10.25 15.41
N ASP A 203 -31.13 11.46 15.80
CA ASP A 203 -31.07 12.05 17.14
C ASP A 203 -29.87 11.78 18.04
N CYS A 204 -29.03 12.79 18.22
CA CYS A 204 -28.49 13.21 19.51
C CYS A 204 -28.39 14.73 19.57
N THR A 205 -29.34 15.34 20.24
CA THR A 205 -29.38 16.73 20.61
C THR A 205 -28.27 17.09 21.59
N SER A 206 -27.25 17.83 21.14
CA SER A 206 -26.52 18.76 21.98
C SER A 206 -25.77 19.75 21.08
N ALA A 207 -26.10 21.03 21.22
CA ALA A 207 -25.43 22.13 20.54
C ALA A 207 -23.95 22.19 20.95
N PRO A 208 -22.99 22.40 20.01
CA PRO A 208 -21.59 22.51 20.36
C PRO A 208 -21.30 23.74 21.20
N SER A 209 -20.46 23.57 22.23
CA SER A 209 -20.06 24.64 23.15
C SER A 209 -19.27 25.74 22.43
N PRO A 210 -19.25 26.98 22.97
CA PRO A 210 -18.55 28.12 22.34
C PRO A 210 -17.05 27.93 22.13
N GLN A 211 -16.40 26.99 22.84
CA GLN A 211 -14.98 26.67 22.70
C GLN A 211 -14.66 25.83 21.45
N GLN A 212 -15.64 25.11 20.88
CA GLN A 212 -15.46 24.36 19.62
C GLN A 212 -15.58 25.25 18.36
N ARG A 213 -15.97 26.51 18.50
CA ARG A 213 -16.06 27.47 17.38
C ARG A 213 -14.78 28.26 17.12
N GLN A 214 -13.74 28.14 17.96
CA GLN A 214 -12.47 28.87 17.76
C GLN A 214 -11.47 28.15 16.88
N ASP A 215 -11.68 26.86 16.52
CA ASP A 215 -10.81 26.11 15.60
C ASP A 215 -11.20 26.26 14.11
N SER A 216 -12.16 27.09 13.76
CA SER A 216 -12.70 27.23 12.40
C SER A 216 -12.08 28.34 11.54
N ALA A 217 -11.00 28.99 11.96
CA ALA A 217 -10.10 29.70 11.05
C ALA A 217 -9.03 28.71 10.56
N GLN A 218 -9.42 27.78 9.70
CA GLN A 218 -8.52 26.82 9.08
C GLN A 218 -7.54 27.61 8.19
N ALA A 219 -6.37 27.93 8.72
CA ALA A 219 -5.31 28.50 7.90
C ALA A 219 -5.09 27.55 6.71
N ASP A 220 -5.07 28.08 5.48
CA ASP A 220 -4.88 27.29 4.25
C ASP A 220 -3.41 26.82 4.20
N TYR A 221 -3.11 25.75 4.98
CA TYR A 221 -1.79 25.17 5.04
C TYR A 221 -1.52 24.31 3.80
N PHE A 222 -0.29 24.37 3.36
CA PHE A 222 0.27 23.40 2.45
C PHE A 222 0.76 22.18 3.26
N ASP A 223 -0.02 21.10 3.26
CA ASP A 223 0.30 19.89 4.02
C ASP A 223 1.33 19.03 3.30
N ALA A 224 2.46 18.73 3.99
CA ALA A 224 3.44 17.74 3.60
C ALA A 224 3.41 16.56 4.59
N LEU A 225 3.23 15.34 4.11
CA LEU A 225 3.30 14.14 4.95
C LEU A 225 4.75 13.66 5.08
N PHE A 226 5.17 13.36 6.31
CA PHE A 226 6.49 12.81 6.60
C PHE A 226 6.36 11.47 7.33
N PHE A 227 6.67 10.39 6.63
CA PHE A 227 6.62 9.01 7.10
C PHE A 227 7.75 8.21 6.48
N THR A 228 8.89 8.13 7.18
CA THR A 228 10.15 7.62 6.63
C THR A 228 10.84 6.63 7.57
N TYR A 229 11.96 6.06 7.15
CA TYR A 229 12.89 5.35 8.03
C TYR A 229 13.81 6.33 8.77
N PRO A 230 14.54 5.88 9.81
CA PRO A 230 15.56 6.71 10.46
C PRO A 230 16.64 7.13 9.47
N ALA A 231 16.97 8.42 9.47
CA ALA A 231 18.07 9.00 8.69
C ALA A 231 18.48 10.37 9.25
N GLY A 232 19.50 10.97 8.68
CA GLY A 232 19.96 12.34 8.98
C GLY A 232 19.08 13.40 8.31
N TRP A 233 17.88 13.68 8.87
CA TRP A 233 16.88 14.54 8.24
C TRP A 233 17.14 16.04 8.31
N LYS A 234 18.19 16.49 9.00
CA LYS A 234 18.51 17.92 9.17
C LYS A 234 18.64 18.70 7.85
N PRO A 235 19.33 18.19 6.81
CA PRO A 235 19.37 18.86 5.50
C PRO A 235 17.98 19.02 4.86
N ALA A 236 17.15 17.97 4.89
CA ALA A 236 15.80 18.02 4.35
C ALA A 236 14.89 18.98 5.13
N VAL A 237 14.99 19.02 6.48
CA VAL A 237 14.25 19.98 7.32
C VAL A 237 14.64 21.41 6.98
N LYS A 238 15.93 21.70 6.78
CA LYS A 238 16.40 23.04 6.35
C LYS A 238 15.84 23.43 4.98
N ALA A 239 15.83 22.52 4.01
CA ALA A 239 15.24 22.77 2.71
C ALA A 239 13.73 23.05 2.81
N LEU A 240 12.99 22.22 3.57
CA LEU A 240 11.56 22.41 3.82
C LEU A 240 11.23 23.74 4.50
N SER A 241 12.12 24.26 5.37
CA SER A 241 11.90 25.54 6.06
C SER A 241 11.82 26.74 5.11
N GLN A 242 12.41 26.62 3.93
CA GLN A 242 12.42 27.65 2.88
C GLN A 242 11.27 27.48 1.87
N PHE A 243 10.58 26.34 1.91
CA PHE A 243 9.48 26.05 1.00
C PHE A 243 8.15 26.56 1.55
N ARG A 244 7.39 27.32 0.75
CA ARG A 244 6.05 27.84 1.13
C ARG A 244 6.06 28.49 2.52
N THR A 245 7.05 29.35 2.79
CA THR A 245 7.29 29.96 4.10
C THR A 245 6.01 30.52 4.73
N GLY A 246 5.77 30.16 5.99
CA GLY A 246 4.58 30.55 6.76
C GLY A 246 3.30 29.78 6.41
N LYS A 247 3.30 28.96 5.34
CA LYS A 247 2.14 28.14 4.91
C LYS A 247 2.41 26.63 4.97
N LEU A 248 3.67 26.20 5.11
CA LEU A 248 3.98 24.78 5.21
C LEU A 248 3.54 24.23 6.58
N ARG A 249 2.81 23.12 6.56
CA ARG A 249 2.56 22.28 7.74
C ARG A 249 3.03 20.86 7.44
N VAL A 250 3.91 20.32 8.29
CA VAL A 250 4.32 18.93 8.18
C VAL A 250 3.46 18.05 9.07
N LEU A 251 2.88 17.01 8.48
CA LEU A 251 2.17 15.93 9.16
C LEU A 251 3.18 14.82 9.43
N ALA A 252 3.75 14.78 10.64
CA ALA A 252 4.75 13.79 11.02
C ALA A 252 4.09 12.53 11.60
N ALA A 253 4.12 11.43 10.85
CA ALA A 253 3.52 10.19 11.27
C ALA A 253 4.45 9.39 12.21
N LYS A 254 3.91 8.88 13.32
CA LYS A 254 4.63 7.98 14.21
C LYS A 254 5.03 6.70 13.47
N GLY A 255 6.29 6.30 13.62
CA GLY A 255 6.89 5.14 12.99
C GLY A 255 8.40 5.13 13.19
N ALA A 256 9.13 4.26 12.49
CA ALA A 256 10.56 4.05 12.70
C ALA A 256 11.38 5.35 12.60
N GLY A 257 11.10 6.21 11.61
CA GLY A 257 11.86 7.46 11.39
C GLY A 257 11.36 8.68 12.19
N PHE A 258 10.28 8.54 12.98
CA PHE A 258 9.68 9.68 13.67
C PHE A 258 10.66 10.41 14.61
N ALA A 259 11.38 9.67 15.44
CA ALA A 259 12.31 10.25 16.40
C ALA A 259 13.46 11.01 15.70
N SER A 260 14.05 10.45 14.64
CA SER A 260 15.13 11.10 13.89
C SER A 260 14.67 12.38 13.19
N PHE A 261 13.44 12.39 12.66
CA PHE A 261 12.84 13.59 12.11
C PHE A 261 12.58 14.66 13.18
N MET A 262 12.01 14.30 14.33
CA MET A 262 11.72 15.24 15.42
C MET A 262 12.99 15.86 16.00
N ASN A 263 14.07 15.10 16.12
CA ASN A 263 15.36 15.62 16.54
C ASN A 263 15.89 16.67 15.53
N ALA A 264 15.88 16.34 14.24
CA ALA A 264 16.29 17.25 13.19
C ALA A 264 15.42 18.54 13.15
N TYR A 265 14.10 18.39 13.35
CA TYR A 265 13.17 19.52 13.43
C TYR A 265 13.49 20.45 14.59
N ALA A 266 13.75 19.90 15.79
CA ALA A 266 14.14 20.67 16.98
C ALA A 266 15.50 21.35 16.80
N GLU A 267 16.50 20.65 16.25
CA GLU A 267 17.82 21.21 15.96
C GLU A 267 17.78 22.37 14.95
N CYS A 268 16.79 22.40 14.08
CA CYS A 268 16.58 23.51 13.15
C CYS A 268 15.70 24.63 13.73
N GLY A 269 15.36 24.60 15.02
CA GLY A 269 14.58 25.64 15.67
C GLY A 269 13.08 25.61 15.35
N CYS A 270 12.52 24.44 15.05
CA CYS A 270 11.09 24.25 14.77
C CYS A 270 10.56 25.18 13.64
N PRO A 271 11.07 25.07 12.42
CA PRO A 271 11.00 26.15 11.43
C PRO A 271 9.64 26.28 10.70
N PHE A 272 8.70 25.33 10.87
CA PHE A 272 7.38 25.32 10.21
C PHE A 272 6.31 24.74 11.13
N ALA A 273 5.04 24.86 10.76
CA ALA A 273 3.95 24.23 11.50
C ALA A 273 4.07 22.71 11.45
N LEU A 274 3.87 22.06 12.60
CA LEU A 274 3.96 20.60 12.74
C LEU A 274 2.72 20.04 13.39
N LYS A 275 2.22 18.94 12.83
CA LYS A 275 1.19 18.10 13.46
C LYS A 275 1.68 16.67 13.51
N THR A 276 1.73 16.09 14.70
CA THR A 276 2.06 14.68 14.87
C THR A 276 0.82 13.82 14.63
N LEU A 277 0.99 12.73 13.89
CA LEU A 277 -0.06 11.75 13.65
C LEU A 277 0.22 10.49 14.47
N ALA A 278 -0.78 10.04 15.22
CA ALA A 278 -0.74 8.73 15.86
C ALA A 278 -0.80 7.62 14.80
N PHE A 279 -0.70 6.37 15.22
CA PHE A 279 -1.04 5.24 14.34
C PHE A 279 -2.51 5.35 13.91
N LEU A 280 -2.75 5.21 12.62
CA LEU A 280 -4.08 5.31 12.01
C LEU A 280 -4.48 3.98 11.37
N PRO A 281 -5.76 3.60 11.44
CA PRO A 281 -6.31 2.55 10.61
C PRO A 281 -6.06 2.83 9.11
N GLN A 282 -5.96 1.78 8.31
CA GLN A 282 -5.57 1.90 6.90
C GLN A 282 -6.46 2.85 6.09
N THR A 283 -7.77 2.87 6.37
CA THR A 283 -8.71 3.76 5.67
C THR A 283 -8.50 5.23 5.99
N GLU A 284 -8.16 5.55 7.26
CA GLU A 284 -7.84 6.91 7.67
C GLU A 284 -6.46 7.34 7.13
N TRP A 285 -5.52 6.39 7.06
CA TRP A 285 -4.21 6.62 6.45
C TRP A 285 -4.33 6.99 4.97
N ASP A 286 -5.17 6.30 4.22
CA ASP A 286 -5.46 6.63 2.82
C ASP A 286 -5.98 8.07 2.67
N ALA A 287 -6.88 8.51 3.55
CA ALA A 287 -7.39 9.87 3.53
C ALA A 287 -6.30 10.93 3.82
N VAL A 288 -5.37 10.63 4.76
CA VAL A 288 -4.22 11.50 5.03
C VAL A 288 -3.29 11.59 3.82
N LEU A 289 -2.93 10.44 3.23
CA LEU A 289 -2.12 10.38 2.01
C LEU A 289 -2.76 11.21 0.88
N CYS A 290 -4.05 11.04 0.66
CA CYS A 290 -4.77 11.73 -0.41
C CYS A 290 -4.85 13.25 -0.20
N ARG A 291 -4.90 13.74 1.03
CA ARG A 291 -4.97 15.18 1.33
C ARG A 291 -3.62 15.87 1.27
N ALA A 292 -2.54 15.19 1.67
CA ALA A 292 -1.21 15.78 1.64
C ALA A 292 -0.78 16.12 0.21
N ARG A 293 -0.21 17.32 0.03
CA ARG A 293 0.22 17.82 -1.29
C ARG A 293 1.62 17.34 -1.66
N LEU A 294 2.48 17.13 -0.67
CA LEU A 294 3.84 16.63 -0.80
C LEU A 294 4.02 15.43 0.14
N LEU A 295 4.69 14.39 -0.32
CA LEU A 295 4.84 13.17 0.46
C LEU A 295 6.32 12.78 0.59
N PHE A 296 6.78 12.55 1.81
CA PHE A 296 8.00 11.80 2.11
C PHE A 296 7.54 10.50 2.76
N ILE A 297 7.63 9.40 2.02
CA ILE A 297 7.00 8.14 2.44
C ILE A 297 7.95 6.96 2.39
N ARG A 298 7.61 5.92 3.14
CA ARG A 298 8.28 4.63 3.17
C ARG A 298 7.30 3.49 2.95
N GLY A 299 7.86 2.29 2.74
CA GLY A 299 7.09 1.06 2.58
C GLY A 299 6.39 0.96 1.23
N GLU A 300 6.02 -0.26 0.86
CA GLU A 300 5.52 -0.55 -0.50
C GLU A 300 4.05 -0.16 -0.68
N ASP A 301 3.22 -0.31 0.36
CA ASP A 301 1.81 0.09 0.29
C ASP A 301 1.69 1.61 0.12
N SER A 302 2.39 2.41 0.95
CA SER A 302 2.40 3.87 0.81
C SER A 302 3.03 4.32 -0.51
N LEU A 303 4.07 3.63 -1.00
CA LEU A 303 4.65 3.87 -2.31
C LEU A 303 3.63 3.70 -3.43
N SER A 304 2.92 2.57 -3.44
CA SER A 304 1.91 2.31 -4.46
C SER A 304 0.80 3.37 -4.45
N ARG A 305 0.39 3.83 -3.25
CA ARG A 305 -0.59 4.93 -3.10
C ARG A 305 -0.04 6.24 -3.64
N ALA A 306 1.19 6.62 -3.27
CA ALA A 306 1.83 7.85 -3.74
C ALA A 306 1.96 7.88 -5.27
N CYS A 307 2.36 6.77 -5.89
CA CYS A 307 2.42 6.65 -7.34
C CYS A 307 1.06 6.87 -8.01
N LEU A 308 -0.03 6.38 -7.41
CA LEU A 308 -1.40 6.50 -7.95
C LEU A 308 -2.03 7.86 -7.71
N LEU A 309 -1.56 8.63 -6.70
CA LEU A 309 -2.05 9.97 -6.41
C LEU A 309 -1.63 11.00 -7.44
N GLY A 310 -0.50 10.79 -8.13
CA GLY A 310 0.02 11.72 -9.11
C GLY A 310 0.35 13.09 -8.54
N ARG A 311 0.98 13.12 -7.36
CA ARG A 311 1.52 14.31 -6.70
C ARG A 311 3.00 14.12 -6.45
N PRO A 312 3.79 15.20 -6.32
CA PRO A 312 5.19 15.09 -5.98
C PRO A 312 5.40 14.34 -4.66
N PHE A 313 6.24 13.35 -4.69
CA PHE A 313 6.62 12.57 -3.52
C PHE A 313 8.08 12.14 -3.57
N VAL A 314 8.62 11.79 -2.42
CA VAL A 314 9.94 11.20 -2.24
C VAL A 314 9.77 9.85 -1.55
N TRP A 315 10.29 8.79 -2.16
CA TRP A 315 10.28 7.47 -1.56
C TRP A 315 11.59 7.21 -0.82
N HIS A 316 11.51 7.00 0.48
CA HIS A 316 12.60 6.50 1.29
C HIS A 316 12.46 4.97 1.39
N ALA A 317 13.22 4.27 0.55
CA ALA A 317 13.22 2.81 0.50
C ALA A 317 13.83 2.23 1.78
N TYR A 318 13.48 0.98 2.10
CA TYR A 318 14.03 0.28 3.27
C TYR A 318 15.56 0.14 3.10
N PRO A 319 16.38 0.69 4.02
CA PRO A 319 17.82 0.57 3.95
C PRO A 319 18.25 -0.90 3.98
N GLN A 320 19.04 -1.31 3.01
CA GLN A 320 19.51 -2.69 2.84
C GLN A 320 21.04 -2.76 2.84
N THR A 321 21.57 -3.94 3.05
CA THR A 321 23.01 -4.20 2.90
C THR A 321 23.46 -3.90 1.48
N GLU A 322 24.70 -3.44 1.32
CA GLU A 322 25.32 -3.13 0.02
C GLU A 322 24.52 -2.10 -0.81
N ASP A 323 23.78 -1.20 -0.13
CA ASP A 323 22.99 -0.15 -0.75
C ASP A 323 21.97 -0.65 -1.80
N TYR A 324 21.49 -1.89 -1.67
CA TYR A 324 20.54 -2.48 -2.62
C TYR A 324 19.24 -1.68 -2.75
N GLN A 325 18.86 -0.87 -1.76
CA GLN A 325 17.76 0.08 -1.88
C GLN A 325 17.93 1.04 -3.05
N LEU A 326 19.18 1.42 -3.41
CA LEU A 326 19.43 2.29 -4.57
C LEU A 326 19.08 1.61 -5.90
N VAL A 327 19.26 0.27 -5.99
CA VAL A 327 18.84 -0.50 -7.18
C VAL A 327 17.32 -0.38 -7.36
N LYS A 328 16.56 -0.57 -6.28
CA LYS A 328 15.09 -0.44 -6.31
C LYS A 328 14.63 0.97 -6.65
N VAL A 329 15.29 1.99 -6.06
CA VAL A 329 14.98 3.40 -6.32
C VAL A 329 15.25 3.76 -7.78
N ARG A 330 16.42 3.35 -8.32
CA ARG A 330 16.78 3.60 -9.73
C ARG A 330 15.79 2.89 -10.68
N ALA A 331 15.41 1.65 -10.40
CA ALA A 331 14.45 0.93 -11.21
C ALA A 331 13.10 1.68 -11.31
N LEU A 332 12.61 2.22 -10.18
CA LEU A 332 11.38 3.02 -10.21
C LEU A 332 11.56 4.35 -10.92
N LEU A 333 12.67 5.04 -10.72
CA LEU A 333 13.00 6.29 -11.41
C LEU A 333 13.02 6.08 -12.94
N GLU A 334 13.58 4.97 -13.44
CA GLU A 334 13.57 4.66 -14.89
C GLU A 334 12.14 4.47 -15.41
N ARG A 335 11.23 3.88 -14.62
CA ARG A 335 9.80 3.78 -15.00
C ARG A 335 9.11 5.15 -15.02
N MET A 336 9.59 6.10 -14.22
CA MET A 336 9.06 7.46 -14.14
C MET A 336 9.65 8.40 -15.20
N ARG A 337 10.89 8.22 -15.61
CA ARG A 337 11.64 9.08 -16.54
C ARG A 337 10.84 9.56 -17.76
N PRO A 338 10.07 8.69 -18.47
CA PRO A 338 9.35 9.11 -19.69
C PRO A 338 8.28 10.18 -19.48
N TYR A 339 7.93 10.49 -18.24
CA TYR A 339 6.84 11.42 -17.90
C TYR A 339 7.32 12.81 -17.50
N PHE A 340 8.63 13.02 -17.48
CA PHE A 340 9.24 14.29 -17.09
C PHE A 340 10.14 14.83 -18.21
N CYS A 341 10.31 16.15 -18.28
CA CYS A 341 11.42 16.70 -19.05
C CYS A 341 12.76 16.36 -18.36
N ALA A 342 13.86 16.47 -19.10
CA ALA A 342 15.17 16.06 -18.59
C ALA A 342 15.61 16.84 -17.34
N GLU A 343 15.30 18.13 -17.28
CA GLU A 343 15.65 19.00 -16.17
C GLU A 343 14.85 18.66 -14.89
N ASP A 344 13.55 18.46 -15.03
CA ASP A 344 12.66 18.10 -13.91
C ASP A 344 12.98 16.70 -13.40
N PHE A 345 13.22 15.76 -14.31
CA PHE A 345 13.63 14.41 -13.93
C PHE A 345 14.95 14.42 -13.16
N CYS A 346 15.92 15.22 -13.55
CA CYS A 346 17.19 15.35 -12.85
C CYS A 346 17.00 15.82 -11.39
N ALA A 347 16.06 16.74 -11.14
CA ALA A 347 15.73 17.20 -9.78
C ALA A 347 15.10 16.07 -8.95
N VAL A 348 14.17 15.30 -9.54
CA VAL A 348 13.56 14.13 -8.87
C VAL A 348 14.62 13.08 -8.57
N GLU A 349 15.44 12.71 -9.55
CA GLU A 349 16.46 11.66 -9.44
C GLU A 349 17.49 11.99 -8.36
N ARG A 350 18.07 13.19 -8.37
CA ARG A 350 19.04 13.61 -7.35
C ARG A 350 18.44 13.61 -5.95
N CYS A 351 17.25 14.16 -5.78
CA CYS A 351 16.57 14.21 -4.50
C CYS A 351 16.34 12.80 -3.94
N TRP A 352 15.81 11.89 -4.76
CA TRP A 352 15.53 10.53 -4.33
C TRP A 352 16.78 9.73 -4.02
N LEU A 353 17.81 9.80 -4.88
CA LEU A 353 19.04 9.04 -4.70
C LEU A 353 19.80 9.50 -3.44
N PHE A 354 19.93 10.82 -3.22
CA PHE A 354 20.66 11.33 -2.06
C PHE A 354 19.93 11.07 -0.73
N ILE A 355 18.59 11.12 -0.73
CA ILE A 355 17.79 10.73 0.45
C ILE A 355 17.94 9.23 0.74
N ASN A 356 18.18 8.40 -0.27
CA ASN A 356 18.34 6.96 -0.13
C ASN A 356 19.79 6.51 0.07
N GLY A 357 20.73 7.42 0.33
CA GLY A 357 22.10 7.11 0.76
C GLY A 357 23.17 7.29 -0.31
N GLU A 358 22.83 7.71 -1.53
CA GLU A 358 23.85 8.12 -2.49
C GLU A 358 24.56 9.38 -2.01
N THR A 359 25.86 9.43 -2.22
CA THR A 359 26.67 10.57 -1.79
C THR A 359 26.31 11.84 -2.54
N GLY A 360 25.96 12.90 -1.83
CA GLY A 360 25.61 14.19 -2.41
C GLY A 360 25.09 15.21 -1.42
N ASP A 361 24.79 16.40 -1.90
CA ASP A 361 24.23 17.49 -1.10
C ASP A 361 22.69 17.35 -1.02
N ILE A 362 22.23 16.69 0.04
CA ILE A 362 20.80 16.44 0.29
C ILE A 362 20.04 17.77 0.41
N GLU A 363 20.59 18.79 1.07
CA GLU A 363 19.90 20.07 1.27
C GLU A 363 19.61 20.75 -0.07
N ASN A 364 20.60 20.85 -0.94
CA ASN A 364 20.43 21.46 -2.26
C ASN A 364 19.57 20.60 -3.18
N ALA A 365 19.67 19.27 -3.14
CA ALA A 365 18.83 18.38 -3.94
C ALA A 365 17.35 18.49 -3.56
N VAL A 366 17.03 18.57 -2.26
CA VAL A 366 15.67 18.78 -1.78
C VAL A 366 15.17 20.18 -2.13
N LYS A 367 16.00 21.23 -2.01
CA LYS A 367 15.64 22.60 -2.43
C LYS A 367 15.30 22.67 -3.92
N ASP A 368 16.10 22.05 -4.76
CA ASP A 368 15.88 22.00 -6.21
C ASP A 368 14.56 21.29 -6.54
N PHE A 369 14.32 20.12 -5.97
CA PHE A 369 13.05 19.39 -6.08
C PHE A 369 11.85 20.25 -5.65
N LEU A 370 11.95 20.93 -4.51
CA LEU A 370 10.87 21.77 -3.99
C LEU A 370 10.64 23.03 -4.82
N SER A 371 11.70 23.63 -5.38
CA SER A 371 11.59 24.82 -6.25
C SER A 371 10.82 24.53 -7.54
N LYS A 372 10.90 23.31 -8.02
CA LYS A 372 10.19 22.81 -9.22
C LYS A 372 8.85 22.14 -8.90
N TYR A 373 8.34 22.23 -7.67
CA TYR A 373 7.17 21.49 -7.22
C TYR A 373 5.98 21.58 -8.17
N ASP A 374 5.65 22.78 -8.66
CA ASP A 374 4.47 23.01 -9.51
C ASP A 374 4.68 22.36 -10.90
N ASP A 375 5.89 22.42 -11.48
CA ASP A 375 6.25 21.77 -12.76
C ASP A 375 6.28 20.23 -12.63
N LEU A 376 6.78 19.72 -11.51
CA LEU A 376 6.83 18.29 -11.22
C LEU A 376 5.44 17.65 -11.12
N CYS A 377 4.40 18.41 -10.75
CA CYS A 377 3.04 17.90 -10.63
C CYS A 377 2.55 17.22 -11.92
N ASP A 378 2.88 17.77 -13.09
CA ASP A 378 2.42 17.22 -14.38
C ASP A 378 3.07 15.86 -14.67
N GLY A 379 4.37 15.72 -14.40
CA GLY A 379 5.09 14.46 -14.58
C GLY A 379 4.57 13.35 -13.67
N PHE A 380 4.41 13.63 -12.37
CA PHE A 380 3.83 12.68 -11.42
C PHE A 380 2.38 12.29 -11.79
N PHE A 381 1.59 13.25 -12.24
CA PHE A 381 0.22 13.00 -12.68
C PHE A 381 0.18 12.11 -13.93
N ALA A 382 1.00 12.40 -14.93
CA ALA A 382 1.09 11.59 -16.16
C ALA A 382 1.51 10.15 -15.86
N PHE A 383 2.48 9.96 -14.94
CA PHE A 383 2.87 8.64 -14.46
C PHE A 383 1.71 7.90 -13.79
N ALA A 384 0.97 8.55 -12.88
CA ALA A 384 -0.20 7.97 -12.21
C ALA A 384 -1.30 7.56 -13.19
N VAL A 385 -1.58 8.38 -14.20
CA VAL A 385 -2.57 8.07 -15.25
C VAL A 385 -2.15 6.81 -16.02
N ASN A 386 -0.86 6.67 -16.30
CA ASN A 386 -0.36 5.47 -17.00
C ASN A 386 -0.48 4.22 -16.11
N LEU A 387 -0.15 4.32 -14.80
CA LEU A 387 -0.24 3.19 -13.89
C LEU A 387 -1.66 2.63 -13.77
N LYS A 388 -2.68 3.48 -13.77
CA LYS A 388 -4.09 3.07 -13.72
C LYS A 388 -4.50 2.20 -14.91
N LYS A 389 -3.83 2.35 -16.09
CA LYS A 389 -4.08 1.52 -17.27
C LYS A 389 -3.61 0.07 -17.13
N ASN A 390 -2.68 -0.20 -16.21
CA ASN A 390 -2.18 -1.55 -15.95
C ASN A 390 -3.19 -2.42 -15.19
N GLY A 391 -4.31 -1.82 -14.73
CA GLY A 391 -5.39 -2.50 -14.05
C GLY A 391 -5.14 -2.70 -12.55
N ASN A 392 -6.12 -3.35 -11.92
CA ASN A 392 -6.12 -3.64 -10.49
C ASN A 392 -5.50 -5.02 -10.25
N LEU A 393 -4.52 -5.10 -9.35
CA LEU A 393 -3.86 -6.36 -8.96
C LEU A 393 -4.87 -7.46 -8.59
N ALA A 394 -5.88 -7.14 -7.77
CA ALA A 394 -6.90 -8.10 -7.37
C ALA A 394 -7.72 -8.62 -8.56
N PHE A 395 -8.09 -7.74 -9.49
CA PHE A 395 -8.79 -8.12 -10.70
C PHE A 395 -7.92 -8.98 -11.62
N ASN A 396 -6.68 -8.61 -11.83
CA ASN A 396 -5.73 -9.35 -12.66
C ASN A 396 -5.43 -10.74 -12.06
N LEU A 397 -5.31 -10.82 -10.74
CA LEU A 397 -5.10 -12.06 -10.01
C LEU A 397 -6.33 -12.98 -10.11
N MET A 398 -7.54 -12.46 -9.89
CA MET A 398 -8.77 -13.24 -10.04
C MET A 398 -9.01 -13.68 -11.48
N THR A 399 -8.68 -12.85 -12.46
CA THR A 399 -8.70 -13.23 -13.89
C THR A 399 -7.78 -14.42 -14.15
N PHE A 400 -6.57 -14.38 -13.61
CA PHE A 400 -5.59 -15.45 -13.73
C PHE A 400 -6.10 -16.74 -13.06
N ILE A 401 -6.54 -16.65 -11.81
CA ILE A 401 -7.08 -17.78 -11.03
C ILE A 401 -8.25 -18.43 -11.76
N THR A 402 -9.23 -17.63 -12.17
CA THR A 402 -10.44 -18.13 -12.82
C THR A 402 -10.12 -18.84 -14.12
N LYS A 403 -9.27 -18.26 -14.96
CA LYS A 403 -8.89 -18.85 -16.26
C LYS A 403 -8.06 -20.12 -16.12
N LYS A 404 -7.08 -20.13 -15.18
CA LYS A 404 -6.13 -21.24 -15.08
C LYS A 404 -6.66 -22.41 -14.25
N TYR A 405 -7.39 -22.12 -13.16
CA TYR A 405 -7.68 -23.11 -12.12
C TYR A 405 -9.16 -23.39 -11.87
N ILE A 406 -10.08 -22.55 -12.36
CA ILE A 406 -11.50 -22.75 -12.11
C ILE A 406 -12.25 -23.21 -13.38
N VAL A 407 -11.98 -22.56 -14.52
CA VAL A 407 -12.68 -22.87 -15.79
C VAL A 407 -12.07 -24.08 -16.50
N ASN A 408 -10.77 -24.34 -16.31
CA ASN A 408 -10.04 -25.40 -17.02
C ASN A 408 -9.93 -26.72 -16.23
N GLU A 409 -10.53 -26.84 -15.03
CA GLU A 409 -10.60 -28.13 -14.36
C GLU A 409 -11.67 -29.02 -15.07
N PRO A 410 -11.28 -30.16 -15.65
CA PRO A 410 -12.26 -31.14 -16.10
C PRO A 410 -13.02 -31.69 -14.86
N PHE A 411 -14.34 -31.67 -14.91
CA PHE A 411 -15.24 -32.32 -13.94
C PHE A 411 -14.96 -33.79 -13.79
#